data_d860b7a907c41b931a4f473fe4fbedb4
#
_entry.id   d860b7a907c41b931a4f473fe4fbedb4
#
_cell.length_a   1.000
_cell.length_b   1.000
_cell.length_c   1.000
_cell.angle_alpha   90.00
_cell.angle_beta   90.00
_cell.angle_gamma   90.00
#
_symmetry.space_group_name_H-M   'P 1'
#
loop_
_entity.id
_entity.type
_entity.pdbx_description
1 polymer ?
#
loop_
_entity_poly.entity_id
_entity_poly.type
_entity_poly.pdbx_seq_one_letter_code
_entity_poly.pdbx_strand_id
1 'polypeptide(L)'
;MTVFASLLATNVLGSFMIFAEGGQKISFGIYDIAASLTYPGWVVIGTLLVQSVYMIAVGIERWLTYNKAKAQSRQYAPKVAQALKNSNIDEAINISDRHKDSHLAMVVSSGLKEFKAHEGNTEISADEMEASKRALERAIAVKTAELKRGLAGLATVGSTAPFVGLFGTVVGIIGAFQALKTNESAGIGAVGGAIAEALVATAFGILVAVPAVWLFNYFTNKVTSFGVEMENSASELVDYFIKQRSRQLRG
;
A
#
# COMPACT_ATOMS: atom_id res chain seq x y z
N MET A 1 -22.96 10.83 2.75
CA MET A 1 -21.81 10.37 1.94
C MET A 1 -22.12 10.39 0.42
N THR A 2 -23.36 10.28 0.00
CA THR A 2 -23.81 10.33 -1.40
C THR A 2 -23.83 11.74 -2.02
N VAL A 3 -24.06 12.78 -1.24
CA VAL A 3 -24.12 14.20 -1.72
C VAL A 3 -22.73 14.75 -2.05
N PHE A 4 -21.68 14.31 -1.34
CA PHE A 4 -20.28 14.73 -1.61
C PHE A 4 -19.71 14.10 -2.89
N ALA A 5 -20.13 12.88 -3.21
CA ALA A 5 -19.72 12.19 -4.45
C ALA A 5 -20.40 12.82 -5.69
N SER A 6 -21.65 13.26 -5.58
CA SER A 6 -22.36 13.93 -6.69
C SER A 6 -21.82 15.35 -6.95
N LEU A 7 -21.42 16.09 -5.90
CA LEU A 7 -20.82 17.43 -6.04
C LEU A 7 -19.40 17.39 -6.63
N LEU A 8 -18.61 16.33 -6.35
CA LEU A 8 -17.31 16.13 -6.98
C LEU A 8 -17.45 15.71 -8.46
N ALA A 9 -18.40 14.84 -8.77
CA ALA A 9 -18.61 14.39 -10.15
C ALA A 9 -19.15 15.51 -11.07
N THR A 10 -20.04 16.38 -10.59
CA THR A 10 -20.61 17.48 -11.39
C THR A 10 -19.72 18.71 -11.50
N ASN A 11 -18.97 19.06 -10.44
CA ASN A 11 -18.12 20.25 -10.48
C ASN A 11 -16.71 20.00 -11.03
N VAL A 12 -16.12 18.81 -10.87
CA VAL A 12 -14.79 18.50 -11.41
C VAL A 12 -14.85 18.19 -12.91
N LEU A 13 -15.91 17.53 -13.39
CA LEU A 13 -16.13 17.31 -14.83
C LEU A 13 -16.67 18.55 -15.56
N GLY A 14 -17.39 19.44 -14.85
CA GLY A 14 -17.93 20.68 -15.42
C GLY A 14 -16.94 21.84 -15.46
N SER A 15 -15.97 21.90 -14.54
CA SER A 15 -14.98 23.00 -14.46
C SER A 15 -13.75 22.82 -15.36
N PHE A 16 -13.65 21.70 -16.09
CA PHE A 16 -12.59 21.52 -17.10
C PHE A 16 -12.94 22.14 -18.46
N MET A 17 -14.09 22.83 -18.57
CA MET A 17 -14.36 23.73 -19.70
C MET A 17 -13.70 25.09 -19.42
N ILE A 18 -12.42 25.20 -19.69
CA ILE A 18 -11.73 26.51 -19.81
C ILE A 18 -12.29 27.16 -21.09
N PHE A 19 -13.00 28.27 -20.89
CA PHE A 19 -13.45 29.13 -21.96
C PHE A 19 -12.24 29.64 -22.76
N ALA A 20 -12.01 29.08 -23.96
CA ALA A 20 -11.23 29.75 -24.98
C ALA A 20 -12.24 30.60 -25.79
N GLU A 21 -12.24 31.92 -25.57
CA GLU A 21 -12.87 32.86 -26.49
C GLU A 21 -12.15 32.76 -27.85
N GLY A 22 -12.80 32.11 -28.80
CA GLY A 22 -12.27 31.94 -30.15
C GLY A 22 -12.60 30.58 -30.75
N GLY A 23 -13.88 30.31 -30.97
CA GLY A 23 -14.48 29.54 -32.06
C GLY A 23 -14.06 28.11 -32.39
N GLN A 24 -13.07 27.49 -31.73
CA GLN A 24 -12.79 26.06 -31.89
C GLN A 24 -13.10 25.33 -30.58
N LYS A 25 -14.12 24.48 -30.60
CA LYS A 25 -14.39 23.54 -29.53
C LYS A 25 -13.22 22.57 -29.47
N ILE A 26 -12.31 22.81 -28.52
CA ILE A 26 -11.30 21.79 -28.15
C ILE A 26 -12.11 20.69 -27.47
N SER A 27 -12.51 19.67 -28.22
CA SER A 27 -13.13 18.47 -27.70
C SER A 27 -12.02 17.64 -27.00
N PHE A 28 -11.99 17.65 -25.68
CA PHE A 28 -11.16 16.70 -24.91
C PHE A 28 -11.84 15.32 -24.86
N GLY A 29 -12.43 14.89 -25.98
CA GLY A 29 -12.97 13.55 -26.10
C GLY A 29 -11.84 12.53 -25.95
N ILE A 30 -12.00 11.55 -25.06
CA ILE A 30 -11.05 10.44 -24.91
C ILE A 30 -10.79 9.76 -26.27
N TYR A 31 -11.80 9.72 -27.14
CA TYR A 31 -11.70 9.17 -28.50
C TYR A 31 -10.84 10.04 -29.43
N ASP A 32 -10.95 11.36 -29.33
CA ASP A 32 -10.18 12.30 -30.17
C ASP A 32 -8.70 12.28 -29.79
N ILE A 33 -8.41 12.20 -28.46
CA ILE A 33 -7.06 12.03 -27.93
C ILE A 33 -6.47 10.67 -28.36
N ALA A 34 -7.25 9.59 -28.27
CA ALA A 34 -6.78 8.27 -28.69
C ALA A 34 -6.52 8.17 -30.19
N ALA A 35 -7.31 8.86 -31.03
CA ALA A 35 -7.16 8.83 -32.48
C ALA A 35 -5.95 9.63 -32.98
N SER A 36 -5.49 10.64 -32.23
CA SER A 36 -4.35 11.50 -32.57
C SER A 36 -2.99 10.98 -32.08
N LEU A 37 -2.99 10.01 -31.13
CA LEU A 37 -1.78 9.49 -30.52
C LEU A 37 -0.83 8.84 -31.51
N THR A 38 0.40 9.34 -31.57
CA THR A 38 1.54 8.73 -32.26
C THR A 38 1.96 7.43 -31.55
N TYR A 39 2.63 6.51 -32.23
CA TYR A 39 3.12 5.24 -31.64
C TYR A 39 3.82 5.41 -30.26
N PRO A 40 4.75 6.39 -30.07
CA PRO A 40 5.33 6.62 -28.73
C PRO A 40 4.32 7.10 -27.68
N GLY A 41 3.31 7.87 -28.07
CA GLY A 41 2.21 8.30 -27.17
C GLY A 41 1.42 7.10 -26.62
N TRP A 42 1.14 6.11 -27.44
CA TRP A 42 0.48 4.86 -27.01
C TRP A 42 1.31 4.08 -25.98
N VAL A 43 2.64 4.04 -26.15
CA VAL A 43 3.53 3.39 -25.17
C VAL A 43 3.48 4.10 -23.82
N VAL A 44 3.47 5.43 -23.82
CA VAL A 44 3.37 6.24 -22.59
C VAL A 44 2.03 6.01 -21.89
N ILE A 45 0.92 6.14 -22.61
CA ILE A 45 -0.42 5.95 -22.04
C ILE A 45 -0.59 4.50 -21.57
N GLY A 46 -0.14 3.51 -22.34
CA GLY A 46 -0.17 2.10 -21.95
C GLY A 46 0.60 1.83 -20.65
N THR A 47 1.79 2.43 -20.51
CA THR A 47 2.59 2.32 -19.27
C THR A 47 1.86 2.93 -18.08
N LEU A 48 1.27 4.12 -18.23
CA LEU A 48 0.51 4.79 -17.18
C LEU A 48 -0.75 4.00 -16.79
N LEU A 49 -1.44 3.40 -17.76
CA LEU A 49 -2.58 2.52 -17.49
C LEU A 49 -2.18 1.28 -16.69
N VAL A 50 -1.07 0.62 -17.05
CA VAL A 50 -0.55 -0.53 -16.29
C VAL A 50 -0.20 -0.11 -14.85
N GLN A 51 0.46 1.04 -14.67
CA GLN A 51 0.77 1.59 -13.35
C GLN A 51 -0.50 1.91 -12.56
N SER A 52 -1.53 2.48 -13.18
CA SER A 52 -2.81 2.78 -12.54
C SER A 52 -3.53 1.51 -12.08
N VAL A 53 -3.63 0.49 -12.93
CA VAL A 53 -4.24 -0.80 -12.58
C VAL A 53 -3.48 -1.46 -11.43
N TYR A 54 -2.13 -1.47 -11.48
CA TYR A 54 -1.31 -2.00 -10.40
C TYR A 54 -1.56 -1.28 -9.08
N MET A 55 -1.57 0.07 -9.08
CA MET A 55 -1.84 0.89 -7.91
C MET A 55 -3.20 0.55 -7.27
N ILE A 56 -4.25 0.45 -8.09
CA ILE A 56 -5.61 0.14 -7.63
C ILE A 56 -5.65 -1.27 -7.04
N ALA A 57 -5.07 -2.25 -7.74
CA ALA A 57 -5.05 -3.65 -7.29
C ALA A 57 -4.34 -3.80 -5.94
N VAL A 58 -3.14 -3.24 -5.79
CA VAL A 58 -2.39 -3.26 -4.53
C VAL A 58 -3.13 -2.47 -3.45
N GLY A 59 -3.73 -1.33 -3.79
CA GLY A 59 -4.51 -0.50 -2.86
C GLY A 59 -5.68 -1.28 -2.25
N ILE A 60 -6.47 -1.95 -3.06
CA ILE A 60 -7.61 -2.76 -2.62
C ILE A 60 -7.13 -3.97 -1.80
N GLU A 61 -6.13 -4.71 -2.29
CA GLU A 61 -5.58 -5.88 -1.61
C GLU A 61 -5.07 -5.52 -0.21
N ARG A 62 -4.27 -4.45 -0.09
CA ARG A 62 -3.71 -4.01 1.20
C ARG A 62 -4.78 -3.51 2.15
N TRP A 63 -5.76 -2.76 1.65
CA TRP A 63 -6.87 -2.30 2.49
C TRP A 63 -7.67 -3.45 3.09
N LEU A 64 -8.02 -4.46 2.27
CA LEU A 64 -8.72 -5.65 2.75
C LEU A 64 -7.87 -6.44 3.77
N THR A 65 -6.59 -6.65 3.47
CA THR A 65 -5.66 -7.37 4.35
C THR A 65 -5.53 -6.69 5.72
N TYR A 66 -5.34 -5.36 5.75
CA TYR A 66 -5.15 -4.65 7.03
C TYR A 66 -6.44 -4.53 7.84
N ASN A 67 -7.59 -4.37 7.19
CA ASN A 67 -8.88 -4.40 7.87
C ASN A 67 -9.15 -5.78 8.49
N LYS A 68 -8.84 -6.85 7.78
CA LYS A 68 -8.98 -8.22 8.27
C LYS A 68 -8.02 -8.48 9.44
N ALA A 69 -6.74 -8.09 9.31
CA ALA A 69 -5.76 -8.21 10.38
C ALA A 69 -6.19 -7.46 11.64
N LYS A 70 -6.66 -6.21 11.51
CA LYS A 70 -7.15 -5.41 12.63
C LYS A 70 -8.39 -6.02 13.29
N ALA A 71 -9.36 -6.49 12.50
CA ALA A 71 -10.58 -7.09 13.02
C ALA A 71 -10.28 -8.38 13.80
N GLN A 72 -9.43 -9.25 13.24
CA GLN A 72 -9.03 -10.48 13.93
C GLN A 72 -8.20 -10.21 15.19
N SER A 73 -7.29 -9.23 15.17
CA SER A 73 -6.49 -8.89 16.35
C SER A 73 -7.35 -8.38 17.50
N ARG A 74 -8.39 -7.59 17.22
CA ARG A 74 -9.35 -7.14 18.24
C ARG A 74 -10.13 -8.29 18.91
N GLN A 75 -10.43 -9.34 18.16
CA GLN A 75 -11.12 -10.52 18.70
C GLN A 75 -10.16 -11.48 19.40
N TYR A 76 -8.92 -11.52 18.95
CA TYR A 76 -7.87 -12.38 19.45
C TYR A 76 -7.34 -11.92 20.82
N ALA A 77 -6.96 -10.64 20.95
CA ALA A 77 -6.26 -10.13 22.12
C ALA A 77 -6.95 -10.43 23.47
N PRO A 78 -8.27 -10.22 23.66
CA PRO A 78 -8.92 -10.52 24.95
C PRO A 78 -8.95 -12.03 25.23
N LYS A 79 -9.11 -12.88 24.22
CA LYS A 79 -9.19 -14.33 24.39
C LYS A 79 -7.85 -14.91 24.83
N VAL A 80 -6.76 -14.49 24.16
CA VAL A 80 -5.41 -14.97 24.53
C VAL A 80 -4.98 -14.43 25.90
N ALA A 81 -5.32 -13.19 26.23
CA ALA A 81 -5.03 -12.62 27.55
C ALA A 81 -5.74 -13.42 28.68
N GLN A 82 -6.98 -13.86 28.43
CA GLN A 82 -7.71 -14.69 29.38
C GLN A 82 -7.09 -16.09 29.53
N ALA A 83 -6.70 -16.75 28.42
CA ALA A 83 -6.03 -18.05 28.45
C ALA A 83 -4.69 -17.98 29.22
N LEU A 84 -3.89 -16.93 28.99
CA LEU A 84 -2.63 -16.71 29.70
C LEU A 84 -2.84 -16.40 31.20
N LYS A 85 -3.90 -15.65 31.55
CA LYS A 85 -4.24 -15.40 32.96
C LYS A 85 -4.57 -16.69 33.70
N ASN A 86 -5.19 -17.66 33.00
CA ASN A 86 -5.49 -19.00 33.53
C ASN A 86 -4.29 -19.96 33.45
N SER A 87 -3.11 -19.48 33.05
CA SER A 87 -1.88 -20.28 32.86
C SER A 87 -2.06 -21.44 31.85
N ASN A 88 -2.99 -21.31 30.90
CA ASN A 88 -3.27 -22.31 29.88
C ASN A 88 -2.59 -21.93 28.55
N ILE A 89 -1.30 -22.29 28.43
CA ILE A 89 -0.48 -21.99 27.26
C ILE A 89 -1.00 -22.71 26.01
N ASP A 90 -1.47 -23.96 26.15
CA ASP A 90 -2.00 -24.76 25.04
C ASP A 90 -3.24 -24.12 24.42
N GLU A 91 -4.14 -23.65 25.26
CA GLU A 91 -5.32 -22.92 24.79
C GLU A 91 -4.94 -21.61 24.09
N ALA A 92 -3.97 -20.86 24.63
CA ALA A 92 -3.46 -19.63 24.01
C ALA A 92 -2.88 -19.90 22.61
N ILE A 93 -2.12 -20.98 22.42
CA ILE A 93 -1.60 -21.42 21.13
C ILE A 93 -2.76 -21.80 20.19
N ASN A 94 -3.73 -22.60 20.64
CA ASN A 94 -4.89 -23.00 19.84
C ASN A 94 -5.74 -21.80 19.39
N ILE A 95 -5.93 -20.81 20.26
CA ILE A 95 -6.61 -19.55 19.91
C ILE A 95 -5.81 -18.81 18.83
N SER A 96 -4.49 -18.76 18.94
CA SER A 96 -3.61 -18.11 17.95
C SER A 96 -3.70 -18.79 16.58
N ASP A 97 -3.68 -20.11 16.54
CA ASP A 97 -3.74 -20.88 15.30
C ASP A 97 -5.10 -20.76 14.57
N ARG A 98 -6.17 -20.35 15.27
CA ARG A 98 -7.48 -20.02 14.69
C ARG A 98 -7.56 -18.60 14.10
N HIS A 99 -6.67 -17.70 14.50
CA HIS A 99 -6.68 -16.28 14.08
C HIS A 99 -5.49 -15.94 13.20
N LYS A 100 -5.23 -16.74 12.16
CA LYS A 100 -4.03 -16.66 11.30
C LYS A 100 -3.81 -15.31 10.60
N ASP A 101 -4.88 -14.57 10.33
CA ASP A 101 -4.79 -13.26 9.71
C ASP A 101 -4.48 -12.14 10.72
N SER A 102 -4.55 -12.41 12.02
CA SER A 102 -4.16 -11.46 13.06
C SER A 102 -2.64 -11.27 13.07
N HIS A 103 -2.20 -10.00 13.03
CA HIS A 103 -0.78 -9.70 13.15
C HIS A 103 -0.22 -10.04 14.55
N LEU A 104 -1.05 -9.94 15.60
CA LEU A 104 -0.67 -10.29 16.97
C LEU A 104 -0.58 -11.82 17.17
N ALA A 105 -1.51 -12.58 16.61
CA ALA A 105 -1.59 -14.02 16.83
C ALA A 105 -0.34 -14.76 16.32
N MET A 106 0.21 -14.35 15.18
CA MET A 106 1.44 -14.94 14.65
C MET A 106 2.63 -14.73 15.59
N VAL A 107 2.79 -13.51 16.11
CA VAL A 107 3.91 -13.15 16.99
C VAL A 107 3.80 -13.89 18.33
N VAL A 108 2.63 -13.78 18.98
CA VAL A 108 2.38 -14.42 20.27
C VAL A 108 2.47 -15.94 20.17
N SER A 109 1.93 -16.56 19.11
CA SER A 109 2.05 -18.00 18.88
C SER A 109 3.51 -18.45 18.77
N SER A 110 4.34 -17.67 18.06
CA SER A 110 5.75 -18.00 17.89
C SER A 110 6.50 -17.98 19.24
N GLY A 111 6.27 -16.98 20.06
CA GLY A 111 6.86 -16.90 21.39
C GLY A 111 6.37 -17.98 22.35
N LEU A 112 5.05 -18.27 22.34
CA LEU A 112 4.46 -19.32 23.19
C LEU A 112 4.93 -20.71 22.80
N LYS A 113 5.06 -21.02 21.52
CA LYS A 113 5.56 -22.32 21.03
C LYS A 113 7.02 -22.54 21.41
N GLU A 114 7.84 -21.50 21.31
CA GLU A 114 9.24 -21.55 21.74
C GLU A 114 9.35 -21.75 23.25
N PHE A 115 8.60 -20.98 24.04
CA PHE A 115 8.55 -21.12 25.49
C PHE A 115 8.10 -22.52 25.92
N LYS A 116 7.04 -23.04 25.30
CA LYS A 116 6.53 -24.37 25.59
C LYS A 116 7.49 -25.49 25.23
N ALA A 117 8.27 -25.34 24.17
CA ALA A 117 9.27 -26.34 23.77
C ALA A 117 10.33 -26.60 24.86
N HIS A 118 10.52 -25.64 25.75
CA HIS A 118 11.51 -25.71 26.85
C HIS A 118 10.85 -25.98 28.22
N GLU A 119 9.51 -26.06 28.32
CA GLU A 119 8.78 -26.26 29.60
C GLU A 119 9.03 -27.63 30.25
N GLY A 120 9.71 -28.57 29.55
CA GLY A 120 10.06 -29.89 30.06
C GLY A 120 11.39 -29.95 30.82
N ASN A 121 12.19 -28.89 30.81
CA ASN A 121 13.46 -28.82 31.55
C ASN A 121 13.20 -28.37 32.99
N THR A 122 13.92 -28.99 33.95
CA THR A 122 13.72 -28.81 35.40
C THR A 122 13.88 -27.37 35.88
N GLU A 123 14.57 -26.52 35.11
CA GLU A 123 14.69 -25.08 35.33
C GLU A 123 14.64 -24.32 33.99
N ILE A 124 13.72 -23.37 33.86
CA ILE A 124 13.73 -22.43 32.72
C ILE A 124 14.99 -21.57 32.85
N SER A 125 15.98 -21.83 32.02
CA SER A 125 17.23 -21.09 32.01
C SER A 125 17.11 -19.68 31.47
N ALA A 126 18.10 -18.82 31.75
CA ALA A 126 18.15 -17.48 31.12
C ALA A 126 18.23 -17.57 29.58
N ASP A 127 18.88 -18.63 29.08
CA ASP A 127 19.04 -18.86 27.63
C ASP A 127 17.74 -19.21 26.94
N GLU A 128 16.83 -19.92 27.61
CA GLU A 128 15.48 -20.26 27.09
C GLU A 128 14.56 -19.03 27.00
N MET A 129 14.66 -18.13 27.96
CA MET A 129 13.99 -16.84 27.93
C MET A 129 14.48 -16.00 26.75
N GLU A 130 15.79 -15.96 26.56
CA GLU A 130 16.40 -15.24 25.44
C GLU A 130 16.03 -15.88 24.07
N ALA A 131 15.91 -17.22 24.00
CA ALA A 131 15.43 -17.92 22.82
C ALA A 131 13.99 -17.51 22.46
N SER A 132 13.09 -17.47 23.46
CA SER A 132 11.70 -17.03 23.29
C SER A 132 11.62 -15.59 22.83
N LYS A 133 12.43 -14.68 23.38
CA LYS A 133 12.52 -13.28 22.95
C LYS A 133 12.99 -13.18 21.50
N ARG A 134 14.04 -13.90 21.12
CA ARG A 134 14.50 -13.95 19.71
C ARG A 134 13.44 -14.53 18.77
N ALA A 135 12.63 -15.49 19.20
CA ALA A 135 11.51 -16.00 18.41
C ALA A 135 10.44 -14.92 18.17
N LEU A 136 10.09 -14.13 19.18
CA LEU A 136 9.19 -12.99 19.06
C LEU A 136 9.72 -11.94 18.08
N GLU A 137 10.99 -11.54 18.21
CA GLU A 137 11.63 -10.55 17.33
C GLU A 137 11.66 -11.03 15.88
N ARG A 138 12.00 -12.29 15.63
CA ARG A 138 11.95 -12.88 14.29
C ARG A 138 10.52 -12.87 13.72
N ALA A 139 9.53 -13.22 14.54
CA ALA A 139 8.13 -13.24 14.10
C ALA A 139 7.63 -11.82 13.75
N ILE A 140 8.01 -10.81 14.54
CA ILE A 140 7.70 -9.40 14.25
C ILE A 140 8.33 -8.96 12.93
N ALA A 141 9.62 -9.28 12.71
CA ALA A 141 10.31 -8.93 11.48
C ALA A 141 9.65 -9.58 10.24
N VAL A 142 9.34 -10.88 10.31
CA VAL A 142 8.67 -11.62 9.23
C VAL A 142 7.29 -11.03 8.95
N LYS A 143 6.47 -10.79 9.99
CA LYS A 143 5.12 -10.26 9.82
C LYS A 143 5.13 -8.83 9.29
N THR A 144 6.06 -8.01 9.73
CA THR A 144 6.25 -6.65 9.20
C THR A 144 6.64 -6.66 7.73
N ALA A 145 7.54 -7.58 7.31
CA ALA A 145 7.91 -7.73 5.91
C ALA A 145 6.72 -8.20 5.05
N GLU A 146 5.90 -9.12 5.56
CA GLU A 146 4.66 -9.57 4.90
C GLU A 146 3.67 -8.41 4.73
N LEU A 147 3.45 -7.62 5.77
CA LEU A 147 2.57 -6.45 5.74
C LEU A 147 3.08 -5.38 4.76
N LYS A 148 4.38 -5.17 4.62
CA LYS A 148 5.00 -4.22 3.67
C LYS A 148 4.94 -4.66 2.22
N ARG A 149 4.53 -5.88 1.93
CA ARG A 149 4.48 -6.43 0.57
C ARG A 149 3.65 -5.51 -0.35
N GLY A 150 4.16 -5.21 -1.54
CA GLY A 150 3.50 -4.35 -2.53
C GLY A 150 3.66 -2.84 -2.32
N LEU A 151 4.03 -2.38 -1.09
CA LEU A 151 4.17 -0.94 -0.82
C LEU A 151 5.32 -0.31 -1.62
N ALA A 152 6.42 -1.04 -1.82
CA ALA A 152 7.53 -0.57 -2.66
C ALA A 152 7.08 -0.25 -4.10
N GLY A 153 6.17 -1.07 -4.66
CA GLY A 153 5.59 -0.81 -5.97
C GLY A 153 4.74 0.46 -6.01
N LEU A 154 3.95 0.75 -4.96
CA LEU A 154 3.21 2.02 -4.86
C LEU A 154 4.16 3.22 -4.81
N ALA A 155 5.26 3.13 -4.05
CA ALA A 155 6.28 4.17 -4.01
C ALA A 155 6.92 4.38 -5.39
N THR A 156 7.22 3.29 -6.10
CA THR A 156 7.77 3.33 -7.46
C THR A 156 6.80 4.01 -8.44
N VAL A 157 5.51 3.61 -8.43
CA VAL A 157 4.49 4.27 -9.28
C VAL A 157 4.41 5.76 -8.95
N GLY A 158 4.33 6.12 -7.67
CA GLY A 158 4.23 7.51 -7.25
C GLY A 158 5.43 8.38 -7.69
N SER A 159 6.63 7.80 -7.71
CA SER A 159 7.84 8.51 -8.12
C SER A 159 8.06 8.51 -9.64
N THR A 160 7.65 7.47 -10.37
CA THR A 160 7.97 7.31 -11.80
C THR A 160 6.88 7.80 -12.73
N ALA A 161 5.59 7.71 -12.34
CA ALA A 161 4.49 8.10 -13.21
C ALA A 161 4.57 9.54 -13.74
N PRO A 162 4.97 10.57 -12.96
CA PRO A 162 5.13 11.93 -13.49
C PRO A 162 6.22 12.02 -14.56
N PHE A 163 7.32 11.27 -14.41
CA PHE A 163 8.40 11.25 -15.39
C PHE A 163 8.01 10.54 -16.68
N VAL A 164 7.19 9.48 -16.58
CA VAL A 164 6.61 8.81 -17.76
C VAL A 164 5.70 9.79 -18.51
N GLY A 165 4.85 10.55 -17.80
CA GLY A 165 4.04 11.61 -18.38
C GLY A 165 4.86 12.71 -19.03
N LEU A 166 5.89 13.20 -18.34
CA LEU A 166 6.82 14.20 -18.86
C LEU A 166 7.56 13.71 -20.13
N PHE A 167 8.01 12.46 -20.13
CA PHE A 167 8.57 11.83 -21.33
C PHE A 167 7.60 11.88 -22.51
N GLY A 168 6.31 11.62 -22.24
CA GLY A 168 5.24 11.75 -23.23
C GLY A 168 5.14 13.14 -23.84
N THR A 169 5.25 14.21 -23.02
CA THR A 169 5.26 15.59 -23.55
C THR A 169 6.49 15.90 -24.40
N VAL A 170 7.65 15.47 -23.99
CA VAL A 170 8.89 15.70 -24.76
C VAL A 170 8.81 15.06 -26.13
N VAL A 171 8.39 13.79 -26.20
CA VAL A 171 8.24 13.05 -27.47
C VAL A 171 7.13 13.66 -28.34
N GLY A 172 6.01 14.05 -27.73
CA GLY A 172 4.88 14.69 -28.45
C GLY A 172 5.29 16.03 -29.07
N ILE A 173 6.02 16.86 -28.34
CA ILE A 173 6.53 18.16 -28.85
C ILE A 173 7.54 17.93 -29.98
N ILE A 174 8.46 16.97 -29.86
CA ILE A 174 9.39 16.63 -30.94
C ILE A 174 8.62 16.21 -32.21
N GLY A 175 7.59 15.37 -32.05
CA GLY A 175 6.73 14.96 -33.17
C GLY A 175 6.00 16.12 -33.83
N ALA A 176 5.48 17.07 -33.03
CA ALA A 176 4.84 18.29 -33.53
C ALA A 176 5.78 19.14 -34.41
N PHE A 177 7.03 19.35 -34.00
CA PHE A 177 8.02 20.08 -34.78
C PHE A 177 8.48 19.30 -36.03
N GLN A 178 8.55 17.99 -35.98
CA GLN A 178 8.86 17.18 -37.17
C GLN A 178 7.75 17.27 -38.22
N ALA A 179 6.48 17.22 -37.79
CA ALA A 179 5.33 17.38 -38.70
C ALA A 179 5.30 18.77 -39.37
N LEU A 180 5.68 19.82 -38.63
CA LEU A 180 5.79 21.17 -39.21
C LEU A 180 6.90 21.25 -40.26
N LYS A 181 8.01 20.55 -40.08
CA LYS A 181 9.13 20.54 -41.04
C LYS A 181 8.79 19.82 -42.35
N THR A 182 7.92 18.78 -42.27
CA THR A 182 7.53 17.98 -43.46
C THR A 182 6.36 18.56 -44.21
N ASN A 183 5.49 19.37 -43.56
CA ASN A 183 4.29 19.99 -44.14
C ASN A 183 4.34 21.50 -43.90
N GLU A 184 4.91 22.26 -44.84
CA GLU A 184 4.94 23.74 -44.79
C GLU A 184 3.58 24.40 -44.72
N SER A 185 2.53 23.69 -45.13
CA SER A 185 1.12 24.11 -45.05
C SER A 185 0.43 23.80 -43.70
N ALA A 186 1.10 23.03 -42.82
CA ALA A 186 0.58 22.77 -41.48
C ALA A 186 0.78 24.03 -40.64
N GLY A 187 -0.23 24.88 -40.55
CA GLY A 187 -0.18 26.12 -39.79
C GLY A 187 0.09 25.93 -38.29
N ILE A 188 0.38 27.02 -37.58
CA ILE A 188 0.62 27.09 -36.12
C ILE A 188 -0.45 26.35 -35.31
N GLY A 189 -1.71 26.27 -35.83
CA GLY A 189 -2.78 25.54 -35.18
C GLY A 189 -2.56 24.04 -35.03
N ALA A 190 -1.89 23.39 -35.99
CA ALA A 190 -1.57 21.97 -35.94
C ALA A 190 -0.52 21.67 -34.85
N VAL A 191 0.46 22.55 -34.70
CA VAL A 191 1.47 22.44 -33.63
C VAL A 191 0.84 22.66 -32.26
N GLY A 192 -0.07 23.63 -32.13
CA GLY A 192 -0.81 23.90 -30.90
C GLY A 192 -1.63 22.68 -30.44
N GLY A 193 -2.29 22.00 -31.37
CA GLY A 193 -3.03 20.76 -31.08
C GLY A 193 -2.15 19.64 -30.56
N ALA A 194 -1.00 19.37 -31.23
CA ALA A 194 -0.08 18.33 -30.81
C ALA A 194 0.59 18.62 -29.44
N ILE A 195 0.86 19.90 -29.13
CA ILE A 195 1.36 20.29 -27.81
C ILE A 195 0.28 20.08 -26.75
N ALA A 196 -0.96 20.47 -27.01
CA ALA A 196 -2.08 20.26 -26.09
C ALA A 196 -2.27 18.78 -25.76
N GLU A 197 -2.21 17.90 -26.77
CA GLU A 197 -2.25 16.46 -26.60
C GLU A 197 -1.09 15.93 -25.74
N ALA A 198 0.14 16.39 -26.00
CA ALA A 198 1.30 16.01 -25.20
C ALA A 198 1.12 16.38 -23.72
N LEU A 199 0.59 17.56 -23.40
CA LEU A 199 0.33 18.01 -22.03
C LEU A 199 -0.67 17.09 -21.28
N VAL A 200 -1.62 16.47 -21.99
CA VAL A 200 -2.54 15.49 -21.40
C VAL A 200 -1.80 14.29 -20.83
N ALA A 201 -0.73 13.82 -21.49
CA ALA A 201 0.09 12.71 -20.97
C ALA A 201 0.74 13.05 -19.61
N THR A 202 1.24 14.28 -19.44
CA THR A 202 1.78 14.71 -18.13
C THR A 202 0.69 14.83 -17.08
N ALA A 203 -0.46 15.39 -17.41
CA ALA A 203 -1.60 15.47 -16.50
C ALA A 203 -2.03 14.06 -16.03
N PHE A 204 -2.04 13.08 -16.93
CA PHE A 204 -2.35 11.69 -16.60
C PHE A 204 -1.26 11.05 -15.70
N GLY A 205 0.01 11.33 -15.95
CA GLY A 205 1.12 10.90 -15.09
C GLY A 205 0.97 11.40 -13.65
N ILE A 206 0.62 12.68 -13.47
CA ILE A 206 0.36 13.27 -12.15
C ILE A 206 -0.89 12.67 -11.51
N LEU A 207 -1.96 12.46 -12.28
CA LEU A 207 -3.21 11.85 -11.80
C LEU A 207 -2.99 10.45 -11.24
N VAL A 208 -2.07 9.67 -11.81
CA VAL A 208 -1.70 8.34 -11.31
C VAL A 208 -0.76 8.44 -10.11
N ALA A 209 0.20 9.36 -10.13
CA ALA A 209 1.21 9.49 -9.08
C ALA A 209 0.64 9.91 -7.73
N VAL A 210 -0.23 10.92 -7.70
CA VAL A 210 -0.73 11.49 -6.44
C VAL A 210 -1.47 10.46 -5.58
N PRO A 211 -2.45 9.69 -6.10
CA PRO A 211 -3.08 8.63 -5.32
C PRO A 211 -2.10 7.53 -4.89
N ALA A 212 -1.12 7.17 -5.73
CA ALA A 212 -0.12 6.16 -5.40
C ALA A 212 0.71 6.57 -4.17
N VAL A 213 1.15 7.83 -4.10
CA VAL A 213 1.88 8.38 -2.94
C VAL A 213 0.99 8.41 -1.70
N TRP A 214 -0.27 8.81 -1.81
CA TRP A 214 -1.21 8.82 -0.68
C TRP A 214 -1.45 7.41 -0.13
N LEU A 215 -1.68 6.43 -1.00
CA LEU A 215 -1.86 5.04 -0.59
C LEU A 215 -0.59 4.48 0.06
N PHE A 216 0.59 4.76 -0.51
CA PHE A 216 1.87 4.36 0.06
C PHE A 216 2.06 4.90 1.48
N ASN A 217 1.87 6.21 1.68
CA ASN A 217 2.02 6.84 2.99
C ASN A 217 1.00 6.32 4.00
N TYR A 218 -0.27 6.20 3.60
CA TYR A 218 -1.32 5.66 4.45
C TYR A 218 -1.02 4.25 4.93
N PHE A 219 -0.64 3.36 4.01
CA PHE A 219 -0.35 1.97 4.34
C PHE A 219 0.95 1.81 5.14
N THR A 220 1.98 2.61 4.84
CA THR A 220 3.22 2.61 5.62
C THR A 220 2.96 2.98 7.07
N ASN A 221 2.17 4.01 7.34
CA ASN A 221 1.77 4.40 8.69
C ASN A 221 0.96 3.30 9.39
N LYS A 222 0.10 2.58 8.65
CA LYS A 222 -0.64 1.44 9.19
C LYS A 222 0.29 0.30 9.60
N VAL A 223 1.26 -0.05 8.76
CA VAL A 223 2.24 -1.10 9.08
C VAL A 223 3.08 -0.71 10.29
N THR A 224 3.49 0.54 10.40
CA THR A 224 4.20 1.05 11.59
C THR A 224 3.35 0.89 12.86
N SER A 225 2.05 1.25 12.80
CA SER A 225 1.14 1.05 13.95
C SER A 225 1.02 -0.42 14.35
N PHE A 226 0.90 -1.34 13.37
CA PHE A 226 0.88 -2.77 13.65
C PHE A 226 2.21 -3.27 14.23
N GLY A 227 3.35 -2.70 13.80
CA GLY A 227 4.66 -2.98 14.37
C GLY A 227 4.69 -2.67 15.86
N VAL A 228 4.25 -1.48 16.26
CA VAL A 228 4.17 -1.07 17.67
C VAL A 228 3.22 -1.98 18.48
N GLU A 229 2.05 -2.35 17.91
CA GLU A 229 1.13 -3.28 18.57
C GLU A 229 1.78 -4.66 18.80
N MET A 230 2.55 -5.17 17.83
CA MET A 230 3.27 -6.45 17.94
C MET A 230 4.40 -6.38 18.99
N GLU A 231 5.18 -5.30 19.00
CA GLU A 231 6.25 -5.08 19.99
C GLU A 231 5.71 -5.00 21.41
N ASN A 232 4.61 -4.27 21.62
CA ASN A 232 3.94 -4.19 22.92
C ASN A 232 3.46 -5.56 23.39
N SER A 233 2.78 -6.32 22.50
CA SER A 233 2.32 -7.67 22.84
C SER A 233 3.48 -8.64 23.11
N ALA A 234 4.60 -8.50 22.41
CA ALA A 234 5.81 -9.28 22.67
C ALA A 234 6.41 -8.96 24.05
N SER A 235 6.48 -7.68 24.42
CA SER A 235 6.96 -7.23 25.73
C SER A 235 6.07 -7.77 26.86
N GLU A 236 4.73 -7.67 26.72
CA GLU A 236 3.80 -8.23 27.71
C GLU A 236 3.96 -9.74 27.86
N LEU A 237 4.24 -10.45 26.77
CA LEU A 237 4.46 -11.89 26.78
C LEU A 237 5.79 -12.26 27.47
N VAL A 238 6.85 -11.50 27.26
CA VAL A 238 8.12 -11.66 27.98
C VAL A 238 7.92 -11.46 29.49
N ASP A 239 7.17 -10.43 29.90
CA ASP A 239 6.83 -10.21 31.30
C ASP A 239 6.02 -11.37 31.90
N TYR A 240 5.13 -11.96 31.12
CA TYR A 240 4.39 -13.16 31.51
C TYR A 240 5.35 -14.34 31.74
N PHE A 241 6.31 -14.58 30.86
CA PHE A 241 7.29 -15.64 30.98
C PHE A 241 8.16 -15.47 32.24
N ILE A 242 8.61 -14.24 32.53
CA ILE A 242 9.37 -13.91 33.75
C ILE A 242 8.56 -14.24 35.01
N LYS A 243 7.29 -13.87 35.05
CA LYS A 243 6.40 -14.16 36.17
C LYS A 243 6.16 -15.67 36.34
N GLN A 244 5.99 -16.38 35.24
CA GLN A 244 5.78 -17.84 35.27
C GLN A 244 7.04 -18.56 35.84
N ARG A 245 8.22 -18.17 35.37
CA ARG A 245 9.51 -18.65 35.91
C ARG A 245 9.64 -18.40 37.42
N SER A 246 9.34 -17.18 37.86
CA SER A 246 9.46 -16.83 39.28
C SER A 246 8.49 -17.61 40.19
N ARG A 247 7.35 -18.07 39.65
CA ARG A 247 6.40 -18.95 40.38
C ARG A 247 6.94 -20.37 40.51
N GLN A 248 7.56 -20.91 39.45
CA GLN A 248 8.15 -22.26 39.47
C GLN A 248 9.34 -22.37 40.48
N LEU A 249 10.10 -21.29 40.63
CA LEU A 249 11.23 -21.24 41.58
C LEU A 249 10.80 -21.10 43.05
N ARG A 250 9.54 -20.76 43.32
CA ARG A 250 8.99 -20.54 44.66
C ARG A 250 8.11 -21.67 45.18
N GLY A 251 7.73 -22.63 44.35
CA GLY A 251 6.92 -23.79 44.68
C GLY A 251 7.75 -25.05 44.71
#